data_aa9a9da7c0d73fe17b9316d3abda7c2b
#
_entry.id   aa9a9da7c0d73fe17b9316d3abda7c2b
#
_cell.length_a   1.000
_cell.length_b   1.000
_cell.length_c   1.000
_cell.angle_alpha   90.00
_cell.angle_beta   90.00
_cell.angle_gamma   90.00
#
_symmetry.space_group_name_H-M   'P 1'
#
loop_
_entity.id
_entity.type
_entity.pdbx_description
1 polymer ?
#
loop_
_entity_poly.entity_id
_entity_poly.type
_entity_poly.pdbx_seq_one_letter_code
_entity_poly.pdbx_strand_id
1 'polypeptide(L)'
;MTPETWYAASGRPFESLPPLEGGCEARVAIVGGGYAGVCLALGLAERGVRDVVLLESHGIGHGASGRNGGFVFGGYSLGEDALLGQLGLERAQRLYGATTRAVDLIRERIRKYAIECDAVDAGVIWANWFRDPEILRARQRLLKETYGVEWEWLPEARLRSVIHSRRYHDGLFERNALHLHPIDYLHGMVRAAQGQGVRFHEYSRVRHVERDGVHWRVKTAGGEVKAQTLVLACGGYLAKLEREVDRAILPIATYVMATEPLGARLRECLHTDAAIYDTRFAFDYYRPLKDTRLLWGGRISIRNRSPEGVKKLLMRDLLRVFPQLEGVKIDYAWSGLMSYARHQMPQLGTRGNGLWWMQAFGGHGTAPTCAAGELLADAIADDGEGWREFASFGLQSAWRPFGYLGAQVQYWWLEAKDRWKAMLEG
;
A
#
# COMPACT_ATOMS: atom_id res chain seq x y z
N MET A 1 13.10 7.83 22.72
CA MET A 1 12.76 8.56 21.46
C MET A 1 11.26 8.47 21.26
N THR A 2 10.60 9.57 20.94
CA THR A 2 9.16 9.56 20.62
C THR A 2 8.95 8.75 19.34
N PRO A 3 7.99 7.81 19.28
CA PRO A 3 7.72 7.06 18.07
C PRO A 3 7.39 7.99 16.90
N GLU A 4 7.97 7.70 15.72
CA GLU A 4 7.78 8.55 14.53
C GLU A 4 6.35 8.47 13.96
N THR A 5 5.62 7.38 14.21
CA THR A 5 4.27 7.15 13.71
C THR A 5 3.35 6.69 14.83
N TRP A 6 2.04 6.92 14.69
CA TRP A 6 1.06 6.35 15.61
C TRP A 6 1.13 4.81 15.65
N TYR A 7 1.39 4.18 14.52
CA TYR A 7 1.52 2.72 14.44
C TYR A 7 2.70 2.18 15.27
N ALA A 8 3.82 2.90 15.28
CA ALA A 8 4.96 2.53 16.14
C ALA A 8 4.68 2.75 17.63
N ALA A 9 3.78 3.72 17.96
CA ALA A 9 3.39 4.02 19.33
C ALA A 9 2.31 3.08 19.88
N SER A 10 1.43 2.56 19.02
CA SER A 10 0.22 1.79 19.39
C SER A 10 0.30 0.32 19.00
N GLY A 11 1.33 -0.06 18.24
CA GLY A 11 1.55 -1.44 17.81
C GLY A 11 1.72 -2.40 18.99
N ARG A 12 1.27 -3.62 18.80
CA ARG A 12 1.44 -4.71 19.77
C ARG A 12 2.92 -5.07 19.91
N PRO A 13 3.34 -5.59 21.06
CA PRO A 13 4.72 -6.01 21.27
C PRO A 13 5.17 -7.00 20.17
N PHE A 14 6.31 -6.69 19.59
CA PHE A 14 6.97 -7.52 18.61
C PHE A 14 8.46 -7.55 18.94
N GLU A 15 8.97 -8.75 19.15
CA GLU A 15 10.38 -8.95 19.47
C GLU A 15 11.22 -8.68 18.22
N SER A 16 12.24 -7.83 18.36
CA SER A 16 13.15 -7.53 17.25
C SER A 16 13.88 -8.77 16.81
N LEU A 17 13.94 -8.95 15.50
CA LEU A 17 14.57 -10.14 14.91
C LEU A 17 16.08 -9.93 14.78
N PRO A 18 16.89 -10.99 15.01
CA PRO A 18 18.33 -10.84 14.99
C PRO A 18 18.85 -10.42 13.61
N PRO A 19 19.89 -9.59 13.55
CA PRO A 19 20.57 -9.32 12.29
C PRO A 19 21.21 -10.61 11.72
N LEU A 20 21.45 -10.60 10.41
CA LEU A 20 22.19 -11.68 9.78
C LEU A 20 23.65 -11.66 10.22
N GLU A 21 24.12 -12.75 10.79
CA GLU A 21 25.51 -12.97 11.17
C GLU A 21 26.09 -14.19 10.47
N GLY A 22 27.29 -14.05 9.93
CA GLY A 22 27.98 -15.13 9.22
C GLY A 22 27.36 -15.49 7.86
N GLY A 23 27.60 -16.73 7.42
CA GLY A 23 27.11 -17.25 6.15
C GLY A 23 25.96 -18.22 6.33
N CYS A 24 24.97 -18.17 5.46
CA CYS A 24 23.94 -19.21 5.38
C CYS A 24 23.53 -19.49 3.92
N GLU A 25 22.97 -20.67 3.71
CA GLU A 25 22.32 -21.02 2.43
C GLU A 25 20.81 -20.89 2.52
N ALA A 26 20.17 -20.63 1.36
CA ALA A 26 18.73 -20.57 1.21
C ALA A 26 18.30 -21.08 -0.18
N ARG A 27 17.10 -21.61 -0.29
CA ARG A 27 16.46 -21.79 -1.59
C ARG A 27 16.05 -20.42 -2.15
N VAL A 28 15.44 -19.57 -1.31
CA VAL A 28 14.97 -18.25 -1.71
C VAL A 28 15.47 -17.18 -0.73
N ALA A 29 16.16 -16.16 -1.23
CA ALA A 29 16.49 -14.94 -0.49
C ALA A 29 15.55 -13.80 -0.93
N ILE A 30 14.89 -13.16 0.02
CA ILE A 30 13.99 -12.02 -0.21
C ILE A 30 14.63 -10.78 0.41
N VAL A 31 14.73 -9.68 -0.35
CA VAL A 31 15.24 -8.40 0.13
C VAL A 31 14.08 -7.42 0.26
N GLY A 32 13.78 -7.02 1.50
CA GLY A 32 12.74 -6.07 1.86
C GLY A 32 11.64 -6.67 2.73
N GLY A 33 11.51 -6.17 3.96
CA GLY A 33 10.56 -6.60 5.00
C GLY A 33 9.25 -5.79 5.01
N GLY A 34 8.79 -5.31 3.84
CA GLY A 34 7.47 -4.73 3.66
C GLY A 34 6.41 -5.76 3.30
N TYR A 35 5.16 -5.33 3.07
CA TYR A 35 4.07 -6.22 2.68
C TYR A 35 4.45 -7.15 1.53
N ALA A 36 5.06 -6.63 0.47
CA ALA A 36 5.42 -7.43 -0.69
C ALA A 36 6.30 -8.62 -0.31
N GLY A 37 7.44 -8.37 0.36
CA GLY A 37 8.36 -9.43 0.76
C GLY A 37 7.77 -10.40 1.78
N VAL A 38 7.01 -9.90 2.76
CA VAL A 38 6.41 -10.75 3.79
C VAL A 38 5.24 -11.57 3.23
N CYS A 39 4.39 -11.00 2.35
CA CYS A 39 3.34 -11.77 1.67
C CYS A 39 3.94 -12.89 0.81
N LEU A 40 5.03 -12.61 0.09
CA LEU A 40 5.75 -13.65 -0.66
C LEU A 40 6.34 -14.72 0.28
N ALA A 41 7.01 -14.32 1.36
CA ALA A 41 7.62 -15.25 2.32
C ALA A 41 6.57 -16.19 2.92
N LEU A 42 5.42 -15.66 3.32
CA LEU A 42 4.31 -16.46 3.85
C LEU A 42 3.70 -17.35 2.75
N GLY A 43 3.47 -16.81 1.54
CA GLY A 43 2.93 -17.56 0.41
C GLY A 43 3.81 -18.74 -0.02
N LEU A 44 5.14 -18.59 0.02
CA LEU A 44 6.10 -19.67 -0.20
C LEU A 44 6.02 -20.73 0.91
N ALA A 45 5.94 -20.29 2.16
CA ALA A 45 5.84 -21.19 3.31
C ALA A 45 4.53 -22.01 3.28
N GLU A 46 3.40 -21.36 2.94
CA GLU A 46 2.09 -22.01 2.77
C GLU A 46 2.09 -23.08 1.66
N ARG A 47 2.98 -22.95 0.66
CA ARG A 47 3.22 -23.95 -0.41
C ARG A 47 4.30 -24.97 -0.05
N GLY A 48 4.77 -24.97 1.19
CA GLY A 48 5.77 -25.92 1.67
C GLY A 48 7.19 -25.64 1.20
N VAL A 49 7.48 -24.48 0.62
CA VAL A 49 8.86 -24.08 0.28
C VAL A 49 9.63 -23.82 1.57
N ARG A 50 10.70 -24.59 1.77
CA ARG A 50 11.60 -24.48 2.93
C ARG A 50 12.82 -23.63 2.56
N ASP A 51 13.63 -23.27 3.57
CA ASP A 51 14.85 -22.49 3.39
C ASP A 51 14.63 -21.13 2.70
N VAL A 52 13.63 -20.39 3.19
CA VAL A 52 13.40 -19.00 2.82
C VAL A 52 14.04 -18.07 3.84
N VAL A 53 14.81 -17.10 3.36
CA VAL A 53 15.44 -16.04 4.18
C VAL A 53 14.96 -14.69 3.70
N LEU A 54 14.48 -13.85 4.62
CA LEU A 54 14.13 -12.46 4.32
C LEU A 54 15.06 -11.51 5.08
N LEU A 55 15.63 -10.55 4.35
CA LEU A 55 16.55 -9.53 4.86
C LEU A 55 15.90 -8.15 4.80
N GLU A 56 15.83 -7.46 5.94
CA GLU A 56 15.33 -6.10 6.06
C GLU A 56 16.43 -5.15 6.57
N SER A 57 16.51 -3.97 6.00
CA SER A 57 17.57 -2.99 6.32
C SER A 57 17.37 -2.27 7.67
N HIS A 58 16.14 -2.22 8.15
CA HIS A 58 15.71 -1.64 9.42
C HIS A 58 14.83 -2.64 10.18
N GLY A 59 13.82 -2.17 10.90
CA GLY A 59 12.77 -3.04 11.42
C GLY A 59 11.74 -3.40 10.34
N ILE A 60 11.08 -4.54 10.50
CA ILE A 60 9.99 -4.99 9.62
C ILE A 60 8.93 -3.88 9.51
N GLY A 61 8.53 -3.55 8.27
CA GLY A 61 7.53 -2.51 8.02
C GLY A 61 8.05 -1.08 8.06
N HIS A 62 9.35 -0.84 8.18
CA HIS A 62 9.93 0.52 8.20
C HIS A 62 9.49 1.40 7.03
N GLY A 63 9.31 0.83 5.84
CA GLY A 63 8.90 1.54 4.63
C GLY A 63 7.42 1.91 4.58
N ALA A 64 6.86 2.01 3.36
CA ALA A 64 5.47 2.35 3.11
C ALA A 64 4.46 1.43 3.84
N SER A 65 4.84 0.17 4.09
CA SER A 65 3.98 -0.83 4.72
C SER A 65 3.60 -0.48 6.16
N GLY A 66 4.45 0.20 6.90
CA GLY A 66 4.15 0.69 8.25
C GLY A 66 3.77 2.16 8.32
N ARG A 67 3.54 2.81 7.18
CA ARG A 67 3.30 4.26 7.10
C ARG A 67 2.04 4.63 6.31
N ASN A 68 1.29 3.65 5.81
CA ASN A 68 0.08 3.83 5.00
C ASN A 68 -1.18 4.09 5.84
N GLY A 69 -2.32 4.30 5.19
CA GLY A 69 -3.61 4.54 5.85
C GLY A 69 -4.26 3.33 6.50
N GLY A 70 -3.75 2.12 6.24
CA GLY A 70 -4.33 0.86 6.73
C GLY A 70 -5.55 0.38 5.94
N PHE A 71 -5.83 0.93 4.78
CA PHE A 71 -6.93 0.53 3.90
C PHE A 71 -6.59 -0.74 3.13
N VAL A 72 -7.57 -1.62 2.98
CA VAL A 72 -7.49 -2.86 2.21
C VAL A 72 -8.70 -2.94 1.29
N PHE A 73 -8.50 -2.75 0.00
CA PHE A 73 -9.54 -2.80 -1.03
C PHE A 73 -8.93 -3.15 -2.39
N GLY A 74 -9.77 -3.55 -3.36
CA GLY A 74 -9.33 -3.97 -4.70
C GLY A 74 -8.88 -2.81 -5.58
N GLY A 75 -8.31 -3.15 -6.74
CA GLY A 75 -7.84 -2.20 -7.75
C GLY A 75 -6.36 -1.86 -7.67
N TYR A 76 -5.92 -0.99 -8.58
CA TYR A 76 -4.54 -0.54 -8.73
C TYR A 76 -4.49 0.99 -8.75
N SER A 77 -3.27 1.56 -8.76
CA SER A 77 -3.10 3.00 -8.98
C SER A 77 -3.50 3.45 -10.38
N LEU A 78 -3.44 2.55 -11.37
CA LEU A 78 -4.08 2.73 -12.68
C LEU A 78 -5.58 2.50 -12.53
N GLY A 79 -6.40 3.46 -12.93
CA GLY A 79 -7.85 3.34 -12.88
C GLY A 79 -8.41 2.20 -13.73
N GLU A 80 -9.56 1.68 -13.38
CA GLU A 80 -10.20 0.52 -14.01
C GLU A 80 -10.54 0.74 -15.48
N ASP A 81 -10.92 1.98 -15.86
CA ASP A 81 -11.16 2.41 -17.23
C ASP A 81 -9.89 2.36 -18.10
N ALA A 82 -8.80 2.88 -17.56
CA ALA A 82 -7.49 2.85 -18.22
C ALA A 82 -6.94 1.42 -18.31
N LEU A 83 -7.17 0.60 -17.29
CA LEU A 83 -6.79 -0.82 -17.29
C LEU A 83 -7.53 -1.58 -18.40
N LEU A 84 -8.85 -1.35 -18.52
CA LEU A 84 -9.69 -1.92 -19.58
C LEU A 84 -9.22 -1.48 -20.97
N GLY A 85 -8.98 -0.16 -21.13
CA GLY A 85 -8.55 0.40 -22.43
C GLY A 85 -7.18 -0.07 -22.89
N GLN A 86 -6.25 -0.35 -21.96
CA GLN A 86 -4.90 -0.80 -22.30
C GLN A 86 -4.79 -2.31 -22.56
N LEU A 87 -5.57 -3.12 -21.87
CA LEU A 87 -5.39 -4.58 -21.85
C LEU A 87 -6.53 -5.38 -22.47
N GLY A 88 -7.67 -4.74 -22.71
CA GLY A 88 -8.91 -5.43 -23.11
C GLY A 88 -9.60 -6.13 -21.94
N LEU A 89 -10.83 -6.60 -22.22
CA LEU A 89 -11.78 -7.06 -21.20
C LEU A 89 -11.24 -8.19 -20.31
N GLU A 90 -10.89 -9.31 -20.90
CA GLU A 90 -10.53 -10.53 -20.16
C GLU A 90 -9.33 -10.31 -19.24
N ARG A 91 -8.31 -9.61 -19.74
CA ARG A 91 -7.08 -9.39 -18.98
C ARG A 91 -7.30 -8.37 -17.87
N ALA A 92 -8.06 -7.31 -18.14
CA ALA A 92 -8.45 -6.33 -17.11
C ALA A 92 -9.25 -7.00 -15.98
N GLN A 93 -10.21 -7.87 -16.32
CA GLN A 93 -10.99 -8.65 -15.34
C GLN A 93 -10.10 -9.57 -14.49
N ARG A 94 -9.15 -10.30 -15.11
CA ARG A 94 -8.23 -11.18 -14.37
C ARG A 94 -7.37 -10.40 -13.38
N LEU A 95 -6.80 -9.28 -13.80
CA LEU A 95 -5.95 -8.43 -12.95
C LEU A 95 -6.75 -7.79 -11.82
N TYR A 96 -7.88 -7.17 -12.13
CA TYR A 96 -8.74 -6.59 -11.09
C TYR A 96 -9.21 -7.67 -10.09
N GLY A 97 -9.68 -8.81 -10.60
CA GLY A 97 -10.10 -9.94 -9.78
C GLY A 97 -9.00 -10.53 -8.90
N ALA A 98 -7.73 -10.43 -9.30
CA ALA A 98 -6.61 -10.83 -8.44
C ALA A 98 -6.53 -9.96 -7.18
N THR A 99 -6.81 -8.66 -7.27
CA THR A 99 -6.79 -7.77 -6.11
C THR A 99 -8.01 -7.96 -5.20
N THR A 100 -9.19 -8.23 -5.74
CA THR A 100 -10.37 -8.53 -4.91
C THR A 100 -10.22 -9.85 -4.16
N ARG A 101 -9.70 -10.90 -4.81
CA ARG A 101 -9.34 -12.16 -4.12
C ARG A 101 -8.26 -11.96 -3.05
N ALA A 102 -7.33 -11.02 -3.26
CA ALA A 102 -6.33 -10.71 -2.25
C ALA A 102 -6.93 -10.06 -1.00
N VAL A 103 -8.01 -9.28 -1.13
CA VAL A 103 -8.76 -8.78 0.03
C VAL A 103 -9.32 -9.94 0.85
N ASP A 104 -9.90 -10.94 0.19
CA ASP A 104 -10.44 -12.13 0.86
C ASP A 104 -9.34 -12.97 1.50
N LEU A 105 -8.21 -13.13 0.82
CA LEU A 105 -7.03 -13.83 1.36
C LEU A 105 -6.46 -13.12 2.61
N ILE A 106 -6.46 -11.79 2.63
CA ILE A 106 -6.05 -11.01 3.81
C ILE A 106 -6.98 -11.33 5.00
N ARG A 107 -8.30 -11.34 4.80
CA ARG A 107 -9.27 -11.76 5.82
C ARG A 107 -9.05 -13.20 6.29
N GLU A 108 -8.81 -14.10 5.34
CA GLU A 108 -8.52 -15.50 5.63
C GLU A 108 -7.26 -15.66 6.48
N ARG A 109 -6.16 -15.00 6.11
CA ARG A 109 -4.91 -15.04 6.87
C ARG A 109 -5.06 -14.44 8.28
N ILE A 110 -5.81 -13.35 8.42
CA ILE A 110 -6.12 -12.76 9.74
C ILE A 110 -6.80 -13.81 10.62
N ARG A 111 -7.79 -14.53 10.09
CA ARG A 111 -8.50 -15.58 10.84
C ARG A 111 -7.64 -16.82 11.09
N LYS A 112 -6.99 -17.34 10.03
CA LYS A 112 -6.20 -18.58 10.07
C LYS A 112 -5.04 -18.50 11.05
N TYR A 113 -4.39 -17.36 11.12
CA TYR A 113 -3.21 -17.14 11.97
C TYR A 113 -3.53 -16.33 13.23
N ALA A 114 -4.82 -16.08 13.51
CA ALA A 114 -5.28 -15.28 14.65
C ALA A 114 -4.51 -13.94 14.78
N ILE A 115 -4.36 -13.23 13.64
CA ILE A 115 -3.58 -11.98 13.61
C ILE A 115 -4.37 -10.86 14.28
N GLU A 116 -3.91 -10.41 15.43
CA GLU A 116 -4.46 -9.26 16.12
C GLU A 116 -3.96 -7.97 15.49
N CYS A 117 -4.73 -7.35 14.61
CA CYS A 117 -4.35 -6.15 13.86
C CYS A 117 -5.46 -5.08 13.80
N ASP A 118 -6.36 -5.07 14.78
CA ASP A 118 -7.50 -4.14 14.84
C ASP A 118 -8.24 -4.02 13.49
N ALA A 119 -8.44 -5.17 12.83
CA ALA A 119 -9.14 -5.22 11.55
C ALA A 119 -10.61 -4.85 11.73
N VAL A 120 -11.09 -3.92 10.91
CA VAL A 120 -12.49 -3.46 10.87
C VAL A 120 -13.04 -3.73 9.48
N ASP A 121 -13.91 -4.73 9.39
CA ASP A 121 -14.54 -5.18 8.13
C ASP A 121 -15.85 -4.40 7.88
N ALA A 122 -15.73 -3.07 7.78
CA ALA A 122 -16.86 -2.15 7.65
C ALA A 122 -16.95 -1.51 6.26
N GLY A 123 -16.17 -1.98 5.30
CA GLY A 123 -16.14 -1.43 3.94
C GLY A 123 -15.41 -0.10 3.82
N VAL A 124 -15.52 0.48 2.62
CA VAL A 124 -14.92 1.77 2.26
C VAL A 124 -15.96 2.65 1.54
N ILE A 125 -15.99 3.92 1.85
CA ILE A 125 -16.84 4.92 1.19
C ILE A 125 -15.98 5.80 0.30
N TRP A 126 -16.33 5.89 -1.00
CA TRP A 126 -15.78 6.85 -1.94
C TRP A 126 -16.73 8.06 -2.01
N ALA A 127 -16.37 9.14 -1.31
CA ALA A 127 -17.21 10.31 -1.14
C ALA A 127 -17.00 11.33 -2.27
N ASN A 128 -18.08 11.81 -2.89
CA ASN A 128 -18.00 12.79 -3.97
C ASN A 128 -17.68 14.18 -3.43
N TRP A 129 -16.53 14.69 -3.81
CA TRP A 129 -16.13 16.07 -3.52
C TRP A 129 -16.84 17.09 -4.40
N PHE A 130 -17.24 16.68 -5.59
CA PHE A 130 -17.87 17.51 -6.61
C PHE A 130 -19.40 17.31 -6.60
N ARG A 131 -20.13 18.29 -7.14
CA ARG A 131 -21.61 18.18 -7.27
C ARG A 131 -22.04 17.27 -8.41
N ASP A 132 -21.15 16.97 -9.35
CA ASP A 132 -21.40 16.14 -10.50
C ASP A 132 -21.51 14.65 -10.11
N PRO A 133 -22.71 14.05 -10.09
CA PRO A 133 -22.91 12.66 -9.70
C PRO A 133 -22.36 11.67 -10.74
N GLU A 134 -22.12 12.14 -11.98
CA GLU A 134 -21.67 11.27 -13.06
C GLU A 134 -20.26 10.72 -12.81
N ILE A 135 -19.44 11.42 -12.03
CA ILE A 135 -18.13 10.93 -11.58
C ILE A 135 -18.28 9.55 -10.91
N LEU A 136 -19.24 9.41 -10.02
CA LEU A 136 -19.49 8.16 -9.29
C LEU A 136 -20.28 7.17 -10.15
N ARG A 137 -21.31 7.64 -10.86
CA ARG A 137 -22.16 6.77 -11.67
C ARG A 137 -21.43 6.10 -12.83
N ALA A 138 -20.54 6.82 -13.49
CA ALA A 138 -19.70 6.26 -14.55
C ALA A 138 -18.84 5.12 -14.02
N ARG A 139 -18.19 5.30 -12.85
CA ARG A 139 -17.40 4.24 -12.22
C ARG A 139 -18.27 3.09 -11.73
N GLN A 140 -19.43 3.36 -11.14
CA GLN A 140 -20.35 2.32 -10.69
C GLN A 140 -20.82 1.43 -11.86
N ARG A 141 -21.18 2.02 -13.00
CA ARG A 141 -21.52 1.27 -14.21
C ARG A 141 -20.35 0.44 -14.72
N LEU A 142 -19.17 1.06 -14.84
CA LEU A 142 -17.96 0.37 -15.30
C LEU A 142 -17.64 -0.86 -14.43
N LEU A 143 -17.66 -0.70 -13.11
CA LEU A 143 -17.39 -1.79 -12.18
C LEU A 143 -18.42 -2.92 -12.32
N LYS A 144 -19.69 -2.57 -12.38
CA LYS A 144 -20.78 -3.56 -12.52
C LYS A 144 -20.75 -4.28 -13.86
N GLU A 145 -20.69 -3.54 -14.96
CA GLU A 145 -20.83 -4.07 -16.32
C GLU A 145 -19.56 -4.78 -16.79
N THR A 146 -18.37 -4.28 -16.41
CA THR A 146 -17.09 -4.80 -16.86
C THR A 146 -16.50 -5.81 -15.89
N TYR A 147 -16.54 -5.51 -14.59
CA TYR A 147 -15.83 -6.30 -13.57
C TYR A 147 -16.76 -7.18 -12.72
N GLY A 148 -18.09 -7.04 -12.86
CA GLY A 148 -19.07 -7.79 -12.07
C GLY A 148 -19.09 -7.38 -10.58
N VAL A 149 -18.62 -6.18 -10.25
CA VAL A 149 -18.51 -5.67 -8.89
C VAL A 149 -19.56 -4.61 -8.63
N GLU A 150 -20.38 -4.81 -7.61
CA GLU A 150 -21.42 -3.88 -7.23
C GLU A 150 -20.99 -3.02 -6.04
N TRP A 151 -20.96 -1.69 -6.24
CA TRP A 151 -20.84 -0.71 -5.18
C TRP A 151 -22.19 -0.05 -4.94
N GLU A 152 -22.57 0.07 -3.67
CA GLU A 152 -23.85 0.67 -3.26
C GLU A 152 -23.81 2.19 -3.43
N TRP A 153 -24.83 2.75 -4.06
CA TRP A 153 -25.01 4.19 -4.15
C TRP A 153 -25.50 4.76 -2.81
N LEU A 154 -24.79 5.76 -2.30
CA LEU A 154 -25.14 6.52 -1.12
C LEU A 154 -25.61 7.93 -1.54
N PRO A 155 -26.93 8.20 -1.55
CA PRO A 155 -27.44 9.56 -1.77
C PRO A 155 -26.91 10.52 -0.71
N GLU A 156 -26.84 11.81 -1.03
CA GLU A 156 -26.31 12.86 -0.16
C GLU A 156 -26.88 12.80 1.27
N ALA A 157 -28.19 12.62 1.43
CA ALA A 157 -28.83 12.52 2.74
C ALA A 157 -28.31 11.32 3.56
N ARG A 158 -28.11 10.16 2.91
CA ARG A 158 -27.56 8.96 3.53
C ARG A 158 -26.08 9.16 3.86
N LEU A 159 -25.30 9.74 2.95
CA LEU A 159 -23.90 10.02 3.18
C LEU A 159 -23.71 10.97 4.36
N ARG A 160 -24.52 12.04 4.45
CA ARG A 160 -24.50 13.00 5.56
C ARG A 160 -24.93 12.41 6.90
N SER A 161 -25.73 11.35 6.92
CA SER A 161 -26.09 10.66 8.16
C SER A 161 -24.95 9.84 8.74
N VAL A 162 -23.93 9.49 7.94
CA VAL A 162 -22.76 8.71 8.38
C VAL A 162 -21.47 9.53 8.39
N ILE A 163 -21.37 10.56 7.55
CA ILE A 163 -20.25 11.52 7.53
C ILE A 163 -20.84 12.91 7.76
N HIS A 164 -20.70 13.45 8.95
CA HIS A 164 -21.26 14.75 9.35
C HIS A 164 -20.45 15.91 8.76
N SER A 165 -20.47 15.99 7.43
CA SER A 165 -19.80 17.04 6.68
C SER A 165 -20.72 17.58 5.59
N ARG A 166 -20.65 18.89 5.37
CA ARG A 166 -21.36 19.53 4.25
C ARG A 166 -20.52 19.52 2.97
N ARG A 167 -19.30 18.98 3.03
CA ARG A 167 -18.35 19.03 1.91
C ARG A 167 -18.68 18.02 0.81
N TYR A 168 -19.25 16.90 1.18
CA TYR A 168 -19.56 15.81 0.24
C TYR A 168 -21.03 15.85 -0.20
N HIS A 169 -21.27 15.38 -1.42
CA HIS A 169 -22.62 15.39 -2.03
C HIS A 169 -23.26 14.01 -2.01
N ASP A 170 -22.63 13.02 -2.58
CA ASP A 170 -23.05 11.62 -2.61
C ASP A 170 -21.82 10.69 -2.48
N GLY A 171 -22.01 9.38 -2.54
CA GLY A 171 -20.93 8.44 -2.40
C GLY A 171 -21.22 7.09 -3.03
N LEU A 172 -20.15 6.27 -3.14
CA LEU A 172 -20.23 4.85 -3.40
C LEU A 172 -19.67 4.09 -2.21
N PHE A 173 -20.34 3.03 -1.82
CA PHE A 173 -19.90 2.15 -0.75
C PHE A 173 -19.43 0.82 -1.34
N GLU A 174 -18.17 0.50 -1.10
CA GLU A 174 -17.55 -0.78 -1.40
C GLU A 174 -17.59 -1.66 -0.14
N ARG A 175 -18.39 -2.71 -0.19
CA ARG A 175 -18.53 -3.64 0.94
C ARG A 175 -17.32 -4.56 1.07
N ASN A 176 -16.72 -4.98 -0.06
CA ASN A 176 -15.55 -5.87 -0.06
C ASN A 176 -14.24 -5.13 0.22
N ALA A 177 -14.22 -4.41 1.33
CA ALA A 177 -13.07 -3.66 1.80
C ALA A 177 -13.02 -3.67 3.33
N LEU A 178 -11.83 -3.48 3.89
CA LEU A 178 -11.62 -3.36 5.33
C LEU A 178 -10.48 -2.37 5.61
N HIS A 179 -10.26 -2.06 6.86
CA HIS A 179 -9.05 -1.38 7.28
C HIS A 179 -8.47 -2.05 8.54
N LEU A 180 -7.19 -1.83 8.79
CA LEU A 180 -6.45 -2.52 9.83
C LEU A 180 -5.28 -1.69 10.38
N HIS A 181 -4.66 -2.18 11.43
CA HIS A 181 -3.38 -1.66 11.93
C HIS A 181 -2.23 -2.29 11.12
N PRO A 182 -1.57 -1.51 10.22
CA PRO A 182 -0.62 -2.05 9.23
C PRO A 182 0.56 -2.82 9.81
N ILE A 183 1.15 -2.30 10.88
CA ILE A 183 2.32 -2.93 11.51
C ILE A 183 1.93 -4.23 12.21
N ASP A 184 0.82 -4.26 12.94
CA ASP A 184 0.38 -5.46 13.64
C ASP A 184 0.00 -6.57 12.67
N TYR A 185 -0.64 -6.23 11.54
CA TYR A 185 -0.91 -7.18 10.47
C TYR A 185 0.39 -7.76 9.91
N LEU A 186 1.37 -6.90 9.62
CA LEU A 186 2.66 -7.32 9.09
C LEU A 186 3.41 -8.24 10.07
N HIS A 187 3.49 -7.86 11.35
CA HIS A 187 4.11 -8.67 12.40
C HIS A 187 3.40 -10.01 12.59
N GLY A 188 2.06 -10.03 12.47
CA GLY A 188 1.30 -11.28 12.50
C GLY A 188 1.66 -12.23 11.35
N MET A 189 1.80 -11.69 10.14
CA MET A 189 2.26 -12.48 8.98
C MET A 189 3.69 -12.99 9.16
N VAL A 190 4.59 -12.19 9.73
CA VAL A 190 5.97 -12.62 10.04
C VAL A 190 5.94 -13.79 11.02
N ARG A 191 5.18 -13.68 12.13
CA ARG A 191 5.04 -14.80 13.08
C ARG A 191 4.49 -16.07 12.42
N ALA A 192 3.50 -15.91 11.55
CA ALA A 192 2.93 -17.05 10.81
C ALA A 192 3.95 -17.71 9.87
N ALA A 193 4.78 -16.93 9.19
CA ALA A 193 5.82 -17.44 8.31
C ALA A 193 6.99 -18.07 9.10
N GLN A 194 7.40 -17.48 10.22
CA GLN A 194 8.40 -18.05 11.13
C GLN A 194 7.97 -19.41 11.70
N GLY A 195 6.70 -19.52 12.09
CA GLY A 195 6.11 -20.79 12.54
C GLY A 195 6.15 -21.89 11.48
N GLN A 196 6.36 -21.53 10.21
CA GLN A 196 6.54 -22.45 9.08
C GLN A 196 8.00 -22.55 8.60
N GLY A 197 8.96 -21.99 9.35
CA GLY A 197 10.39 -22.13 9.13
C GLY A 197 11.05 -21.05 8.29
N VAL A 198 10.37 -19.95 7.96
CA VAL A 198 11.00 -18.79 7.32
C VAL A 198 11.91 -18.05 8.31
N ARG A 199 13.10 -17.72 7.88
CA ARG A 199 14.08 -16.95 8.66
C ARG A 199 14.01 -15.48 8.27
N PHE A 200 13.87 -14.60 9.26
CA PHE A 200 13.83 -13.15 9.08
C PHE A 200 15.01 -12.51 9.81
N HIS A 201 15.64 -11.54 9.15
CA HIS A 201 16.74 -10.77 9.72
C HIS A 201 16.47 -9.27 9.53
N GLU A 202 16.26 -8.57 10.63
CA GLU A 202 16.20 -7.10 10.69
C GLU A 202 17.62 -6.50 10.71
N TYR A 203 17.75 -5.21 10.50
CA TYR A 203 19.03 -4.46 10.50
C TYR A 203 20.10 -5.11 9.60
N SER A 204 19.66 -5.83 8.59
CA SER A 204 20.47 -6.63 7.67
C SER A 204 20.47 -6.03 6.26
N ARG A 205 20.85 -4.75 6.18
CA ARG A 205 20.89 -4.03 4.91
C ARG A 205 21.76 -4.75 3.89
N VAL A 206 21.15 -5.20 2.80
CA VAL A 206 21.86 -5.75 1.65
C VAL A 206 22.63 -4.62 0.96
N ARG A 207 23.94 -4.80 0.81
CA ARG A 207 24.85 -3.83 0.19
C ARG A 207 25.24 -4.21 -1.22
N HIS A 208 25.27 -5.49 -1.52
CA HIS A 208 25.67 -6.03 -2.80
C HIS A 208 24.98 -7.35 -3.10
N VAL A 209 24.65 -7.56 -4.36
CA VAL A 209 24.18 -8.84 -4.89
C VAL A 209 24.99 -9.19 -6.13
N GLU A 210 25.44 -10.43 -6.20
CA GLU A 210 26.21 -10.90 -7.34
C GLU A 210 25.82 -12.33 -7.69
N ARG A 211 25.98 -12.68 -8.97
CA ARG A 211 25.78 -14.04 -9.45
C ARG A 211 27.04 -14.86 -9.23
N ASP A 212 26.90 -16.04 -8.63
CA ASP A 212 27.98 -16.98 -8.39
C ASP A 212 27.55 -18.37 -8.92
N GLY A 213 27.92 -18.67 -10.14
CA GLY A 213 27.45 -19.86 -10.84
C GLY A 213 25.93 -19.90 -10.99
N VAL A 214 25.29 -20.90 -10.36
CA VAL A 214 23.84 -21.06 -10.35
C VAL A 214 23.16 -20.37 -9.16
N HIS A 215 23.93 -19.76 -8.24
CA HIS A 215 23.43 -19.12 -7.03
C HIS A 215 23.58 -17.59 -7.09
N TRP A 216 22.88 -16.92 -6.19
CA TRP A 216 23.05 -15.51 -5.85
C TRP A 216 23.72 -15.38 -4.50
N ARG A 217 24.74 -14.53 -4.42
CA ARG A 217 25.36 -14.11 -3.16
C ARG A 217 24.80 -12.76 -2.76
N VAL A 218 24.15 -12.74 -1.59
CA VAL A 218 23.47 -11.56 -1.05
C VAL A 218 24.21 -11.11 0.19
N LYS A 219 24.99 -9.99 0.08
CA LYS A 219 25.93 -9.54 1.09
C LYS A 219 25.36 -8.41 1.94
N THR A 220 25.46 -8.56 3.26
CA THR A 220 25.18 -7.53 4.27
C THR A 220 26.50 -7.07 4.94
N ALA A 221 26.40 -6.28 6.01
CA ALA A 221 27.58 -5.94 6.82
C ALA A 221 27.99 -7.08 7.75
N GLY A 222 27.03 -7.87 8.24
CA GLY A 222 27.26 -8.94 9.23
C GLY A 222 27.37 -10.32 8.63
N GLY A 223 26.94 -10.52 7.37
CA GLY A 223 26.93 -11.85 6.79
C GLY A 223 26.54 -11.91 5.32
N GLU A 224 26.39 -13.12 4.83
CA GLU A 224 26.06 -13.41 3.44
C GLU A 224 25.03 -14.54 3.35
N VAL A 225 24.04 -14.40 2.45
CA VAL A 225 23.13 -15.48 2.06
C VAL A 225 23.50 -15.95 0.67
N LYS A 226 23.71 -17.27 0.50
CA LYS A 226 23.84 -17.91 -0.80
C LYS A 226 22.51 -18.57 -1.17
N ALA A 227 21.86 -18.08 -2.22
CA ALA A 227 20.52 -18.51 -2.59
C ALA A 227 20.39 -18.93 -4.05
N GLN A 228 19.49 -19.87 -4.35
CA GLN A 228 19.15 -20.23 -5.73
C GLN A 228 18.32 -19.14 -6.40
N THR A 229 17.39 -18.57 -5.65
CA THR A 229 16.50 -17.51 -6.09
C THR A 229 16.67 -16.26 -5.23
N LEU A 230 16.78 -15.10 -5.86
CA LEU A 230 16.82 -13.79 -5.22
C LEU A 230 15.57 -12.99 -5.63
N VAL A 231 14.84 -12.45 -4.66
CA VAL A 231 13.69 -11.59 -4.90
C VAL A 231 13.91 -10.20 -4.32
N LEU A 232 13.77 -9.16 -5.14
CA LEU A 232 13.83 -7.77 -4.75
C LEU A 232 12.43 -7.21 -4.49
N ALA A 233 12.11 -6.92 -3.23
CA ALA A 233 10.81 -6.43 -2.77
C ALA A 233 10.93 -5.12 -1.96
N CYS A 234 11.88 -4.25 -2.34
CA CYS A 234 12.29 -3.07 -1.55
C CYS A 234 11.42 -1.84 -1.79
N GLY A 235 10.46 -1.86 -2.72
CA GLY A 235 9.64 -0.70 -3.06
C GLY A 235 10.48 0.53 -3.39
N GLY A 236 10.16 1.68 -2.79
CA GLY A 236 10.90 2.94 -3.00
C GLY A 236 12.30 3.02 -2.35
N TYR A 237 12.76 1.95 -1.68
CA TYR A 237 13.98 1.92 -0.87
C TYR A 237 15.09 1.01 -1.44
N LEU A 238 15.00 0.60 -2.71
CA LEU A 238 15.97 -0.33 -3.36
C LEU A 238 17.42 0.21 -3.39
N ALA A 239 17.58 1.54 -3.40
CA ALA A 239 18.87 2.23 -3.23
C ALA A 239 19.98 1.74 -4.20
N LYS A 240 19.66 1.57 -5.47
CA LYS A 240 20.55 1.17 -6.56
C LYS A 240 21.14 -0.25 -6.45
N LEU A 241 20.62 -1.10 -5.57
CA LEU A 241 21.07 -2.47 -5.39
C LEU A 241 21.06 -3.27 -6.71
N GLU A 242 20.03 -3.05 -7.52
CA GLU A 242 19.92 -3.50 -8.90
C GLU A 242 19.49 -2.31 -9.79
N ARG A 243 20.34 -1.96 -10.76
CA ARG A 243 20.26 -0.68 -11.48
C ARG A 243 19.00 -0.54 -12.35
N GLU A 244 18.62 -1.60 -13.06
CA GLU A 244 17.48 -1.55 -13.97
C GLU A 244 16.16 -1.49 -13.17
N VAL A 245 16.04 -2.32 -12.15
CA VAL A 245 14.88 -2.34 -11.24
C VAL A 245 14.74 -0.99 -10.51
N ASP A 246 15.85 -0.43 -9.99
CA ASP A 246 15.85 0.88 -9.33
C ASP A 246 15.43 2.03 -10.24
N ARG A 247 15.86 2.02 -11.51
CA ARG A 247 15.55 3.09 -12.48
C ARG A 247 14.12 3.07 -12.98
N ALA A 248 13.40 1.97 -12.77
CA ALA A 248 12.03 1.81 -13.26
C ALA A 248 10.97 2.43 -12.36
N ILE A 249 11.33 3.00 -11.22
CA ILE A 249 10.39 3.59 -10.25
C ILE A 249 10.75 5.03 -9.87
N LEU A 250 9.74 5.78 -9.45
CA LEU A 250 9.85 7.04 -8.73
C LEU A 250 9.37 6.84 -7.28
N PRO A 251 10.24 7.00 -6.27
CA PRO A 251 9.81 7.19 -4.89
C PRO A 251 9.06 8.51 -4.73
N ILE A 252 7.81 8.45 -4.32
CA ILE A 252 6.90 9.60 -4.14
C ILE A 252 6.43 9.62 -2.68
N ALA A 253 6.60 10.76 -2.01
CA ALA A 253 6.16 10.96 -0.64
C ALA A 253 4.65 11.16 -0.57
N THR A 254 4.00 10.54 0.43
CA THR A 254 2.64 10.82 0.88
C THR A 254 2.66 11.11 2.38
N TYR A 255 1.61 11.72 2.89
CA TYR A 255 1.56 12.24 4.24
C TYR A 255 0.38 11.68 5.01
N VAL A 256 0.59 11.42 6.29
CA VAL A 256 -0.43 10.91 7.22
C VAL A 256 -0.29 11.64 8.57
N MET A 257 -1.41 11.89 9.22
CA MET A 257 -1.45 12.37 10.61
C MET A 257 -2.50 11.61 11.41
N ALA A 258 -2.36 11.62 12.71
CA ALA A 258 -3.37 11.15 13.65
C ALA A 258 -3.63 12.23 14.70
N THR A 259 -4.93 12.49 14.95
CA THR A 259 -5.36 13.46 15.97
C THR A 259 -5.03 12.96 17.39
N GLU A 260 -5.18 13.80 18.40
CA GLU A 260 -5.41 13.35 19.77
C GLU A 260 -6.67 12.45 19.84
N PRO A 261 -6.87 11.63 20.89
CA PRO A 261 -8.13 10.93 21.12
C PRO A 261 -9.29 11.92 21.20
N LEU A 262 -10.27 11.76 20.30
CA LEU A 262 -11.39 12.69 20.19
C LEU A 262 -12.54 12.37 21.16
N GLY A 263 -12.59 11.13 21.68
CA GLY A 263 -13.69 10.70 22.53
C GLY A 263 -15.05 10.88 21.84
N ALA A 264 -15.98 11.57 22.49
CA ALA A 264 -17.31 11.85 21.95
C ALA A 264 -17.28 12.73 20.67
N ARG A 265 -16.29 13.62 20.52
CA ARG A 265 -16.14 14.48 19.32
C ARG A 265 -15.98 13.68 18.02
N LEU A 266 -15.49 12.44 18.09
CA LEU A 266 -15.41 11.60 16.89
C LEU A 266 -16.81 11.35 16.32
N ARG A 267 -17.83 11.18 17.15
CA ARG A 267 -19.22 10.99 16.74
C ARG A 267 -19.87 12.26 16.19
N GLU A 268 -19.32 13.44 16.48
CA GLU A 268 -19.72 14.69 15.80
C GLU A 268 -19.28 14.72 14.32
N CYS A 269 -18.33 13.85 13.94
CA CYS A 269 -17.78 13.75 12.59
C CYS A 269 -18.26 12.50 11.84
N LEU A 270 -18.23 11.34 12.51
CA LEU A 270 -18.43 10.03 11.88
C LEU A 270 -19.39 9.14 12.68
N HIS A 271 -20.43 8.65 11.98
CA HIS A 271 -21.33 7.59 12.45
C HIS A 271 -21.15 6.31 11.64
N THR A 272 -19.93 6.03 11.23
CA THR A 272 -19.54 4.82 10.52
C THR A 272 -18.14 4.39 10.97
N ASP A 273 -17.89 3.10 10.92
CA ASP A 273 -16.55 2.54 11.08
C ASP A 273 -15.87 2.25 9.72
N ALA A 274 -16.56 2.52 8.60
CA ALA A 274 -15.98 2.43 7.27
C ALA A 274 -14.83 3.44 7.12
N ALA A 275 -13.84 3.06 6.31
CA ALA A 275 -12.82 4.01 5.87
C ALA A 275 -13.36 4.87 4.73
N ILE A 276 -12.88 6.10 4.59
CA ILE A 276 -13.40 7.07 3.63
C ILE A 276 -12.23 7.64 2.80
N TYR A 277 -12.47 7.83 1.49
CA TYR A 277 -11.62 8.63 0.61
C TYR A 277 -12.47 9.39 -0.39
N ASP A 278 -11.95 10.49 -0.96
CA ASP A 278 -12.74 11.35 -1.85
C ASP A 278 -12.35 11.27 -3.33
N THR A 279 -13.16 11.90 -4.19
CA THR A 279 -13.04 11.83 -5.66
C THR A 279 -11.99 12.76 -6.26
N ARG A 280 -11.28 13.58 -5.47
CA ARG A 280 -10.21 14.45 -6.00
C ARG A 280 -9.01 13.62 -6.45
N PHE A 281 -8.25 14.16 -7.38
CA PHE A 281 -6.95 13.59 -7.71
C PHE A 281 -5.99 13.60 -6.52
N ALA A 282 -5.89 14.73 -5.82
CA ALA A 282 -5.15 14.87 -4.57
C ALA A 282 -6.08 14.60 -3.38
N PHE A 283 -6.69 13.41 -3.38
CA PHE A 283 -7.72 13.03 -2.43
C PHE A 283 -7.21 12.97 -0.99
N ASP A 284 -8.12 13.25 -0.08
CA ASP A 284 -7.97 12.92 1.32
C ASP A 284 -8.57 11.53 1.58
N TYR A 285 -7.95 10.81 2.51
CA TYR A 285 -8.48 9.55 3.04
C TYR A 285 -8.38 9.55 4.55
N TYR A 286 -9.37 8.98 5.21
CA TYR A 286 -9.42 8.98 6.66
C TYR A 286 -10.25 7.82 7.21
N ARG A 287 -10.00 7.48 8.46
CA ARG A 287 -10.75 6.46 9.19
C ARG A 287 -10.68 6.67 10.69
N PRO A 288 -11.70 6.21 11.45
CA PRO A 288 -11.61 6.17 12.90
C PRO A 288 -10.59 5.12 13.33
N LEU A 289 -9.90 5.38 14.44
CA LEU A 289 -9.03 4.45 15.11
C LEU A 289 -9.68 3.95 16.41
N LYS A 290 -9.24 2.79 16.89
CA LYS A 290 -9.82 2.13 18.07
C LYS A 290 -9.80 3.00 19.34
N ASP A 291 -8.80 3.87 19.46
CA ASP A 291 -8.61 4.80 20.56
C ASP A 291 -9.33 6.15 20.36
N THR A 292 -10.32 6.19 19.47
CA THR A 292 -11.12 7.36 19.09
C THR A 292 -10.37 8.46 18.33
N ARG A 293 -9.14 8.24 17.90
CA ARG A 293 -8.43 9.17 17.02
C ARG A 293 -9.01 9.14 15.62
N LEU A 294 -8.83 10.21 14.88
CA LEU A 294 -9.05 10.24 13.44
C LEU A 294 -7.68 10.19 12.74
N LEU A 295 -7.45 9.11 11.99
CA LEU A 295 -6.32 9.03 11.07
C LEU A 295 -6.70 9.74 9.79
N TRP A 296 -5.83 10.63 9.32
CA TRP A 296 -6.03 11.42 8.11
C TRP A 296 -4.79 11.37 7.23
N GLY A 297 -4.96 11.03 5.98
CA GLY A 297 -3.88 11.04 5.00
C GLY A 297 -4.29 11.70 3.70
N GLY A 298 -3.32 12.05 2.90
CA GLY A 298 -3.56 12.68 1.61
C GLY A 298 -2.31 13.33 1.06
N ARG A 299 -2.50 13.96 -0.10
CA ARG A 299 -1.43 14.67 -0.79
C ARG A 299 -0.26 13.76 -1.18
N ILE A 300 0.37 14.08 -2.26
CA ILE A 300 1.61 13.45 -2.72
C ILE A 300 2.61 14.53 -3.13
N SER A 301 3.89 14.22 -3.04
CA SER A 301 4.96 15.11 -3.47
C SER A 301 6.27 14.36 -3.71
N ILE A 302 7.13 14.92 -4.50
CA ILE A 302 8.52 14.46 -4.62
C ILE A 302 9.39 14.83 -3.42
N ARG A 303 8.86 15.63 -2.48
CA ARG A 303 9.60 16.12 -1.31
C ARG A 303 9.06 15.50 -0.03
N ASN A 304 9.96 14.97 0.77
CA ASN A 304 9.67 14.68 2.17
C ASN A 304 9.40 15.98 2.93
N ARG A 305 8.46 15.95 3.87
CA ARG A 305 8.16 17.07 4.77
C ARG A 305 8.49 16.71 6.20
N SER A 306 8.84 17.71 6.98
CA SER A 306 8.92 17.54 8.44
C SER A 306 7.54 17.23 9.04
N PRO A 307 7.46 16.58 10.20
CA PRO A 307 6.18 16.31 10.87
C PRO A 307 5.32 17.56 11.03
N GLU A 308 5.91 18.71 11.41
CA GLU A 308 5.19 19.98 11.53
C GLU A 308 4.66 20.50 10.19
N GLY A 309 5.42 20.31 9.12
CA GLY A 309 4.95 20.64 7.76
C GLY A 309 3.78 19.76 7.30
N VAL A 310 3.77 18.48 7.70
CA VAL A 310 2.67 17.55 7.45
C VAL A 310 1.43 17.96 8.25
N LYS A 311 1.57 18.23 9.56
CA LYS A 311 0.47 18.70 10.44
C LYS A 311 -0.22 19.93 9.84
N LYS A 312 0.56 20.97 9.51
CA LYS A 312 0.02 22.22 8.95
C LYS A 312 -0.72 21.99 7.62
N LEU A 313 -0.20 21.10 6.77
CA LEU A 313 -0.79 20.81 5.47
C LEU A 313 -2.12 20.07 5.62
N LEU A 314 -2.13 18.95 6.33
CA LEU A 314 -3.29 18.07 6.43
C LEU A 314 -4.38 18.63 7.37
N MET A 315 -4.01 19.40 8.40
CA MET A 315 -4.98 20.09 9.25
C MET A 315 -5.88 21.02 8.45
N ARG A 316 -5.32 21.76 7.50
CA ARG A 316 -6.11 22.63 6.62
C ARG A 316 -7.14 21.83 5.80
N ASP A 317 -6.77 20.63 5.35
CA ASP A 317 -7.65 19.79 4.56
C ASP A 317 -8.72 19.12 5.45
N LEU A 318 -8.33 18.66 6.65
CA LEU A 318 -9.25 18.14 7.66
C LEU A 318 -10.34 19.16 8.03
N LEU A 319 -9.96 20.41 8.33
CA LEU A 319 -10.91 21.45 8.75
C LEU A 319 -11.85 21.90 7.61
N ARG A 320 -11.51 21.65 6.35
CA ARG A 320 -12.45 21.84 5.22
C ARG A 320 -13.58 20.81 5.22
N VAL A 321 -13.30 19.62 5.72
CA VAL A 321 -14.26 18.51 5.80
C VAL A 321 -14.99 18.56 7.14
N PHE A 322 -14.26 18.74 8.23
CA PHE A 322 -14.76 18.73 9.60
C PHE A 322 -14.40 20.03 10.35
N PRO A 323 -15.05 21.15 10.05
CA PRO A 323 -14.80 22.41 10.75
C PRO A 323 -15.09 22.33 12.27
N GLN A 324 -15.97 21.40 12.70
CA GLN A 324 -16.24 21.13 14.12
C GLN A 324 -15.03 20.58 14.88
N LEU A 325 -13.95 20.17 14.21
CA LEU A 325 -12.69 19.79 14.82
C LEU A 325 -11.71 20.96 14.99
N GLU A 326 -12.17 22.21 14.84
CA GLU A 326 -11.30 23.37 15.13
C GLU A 326 -10.70 23.26 16.55
N GLY A 327 -9.41 23.57 16.65
CA GLY A 327 -8.65 23.47 17.90
C GLY A 327 -8.16 22.06 18.27
N VAL A 328 -8.48 21.02 17.46
CA VAL A 328 -7.95 19.66 17.71
C VAL A 328 -6.43 19.61 17.59
N LYS A 329 -5.79 18.86 18.47
CA LYS A 329 -4.34 18.63 18.42
C LYS A 329 -4.00 17.44 17.53
N ILE A 330 -2.85 17.53 16.86
CA ILE A 330 -2.28 16.41 16.09
C ILE A 330 -1.10 15.85 16.87
N ASP A 331 -1.26 14.64 17.37
CA ASP A 331 -0.22 13.98 18.15
C ASP A 331 0.88 13.42 17.24
N TYR A 332 0.49 12.79 16.13
CA TYR A 332 1.41 12.13 15.21
C TYR A 332 1.26 12.67 13.80
N ALA A 333 2.38 12.86 13.11
CA ALA A 333 2.40 13.18 11.70
C ALA A 333 3.68 12.63 11.06
N TRP A 334 3.53 11.97 9.91
CA TRP A 334 4.65 11.33 9.23
C TRP A 334 4.48 11.32 7.72
N SER A 335 5.53 10.94 7.04
CA SER A 335 5.54 10.66 5.61
C SER A 335 6.01 9.25 5.32
N GLY A 336 5.61 8.71 4.17
CA GLY A 336 6.07 7.44 3.64
C GLY A 336 6.40 7.57 2.16
N LEU A 337 7.36 6.79 1.67
CA LEU A 337 7.70 6.76 0.26
C LEU A 337 6.98 5.61 -0.44
N MET A 338 6.02 5.95 -1.28
CA MET A 338 5.42 5.03 -2.24
C MET A 338 6.34 4.87 -3.46
N SER A 339 6.26 3.74 -4.15
CA SER A 339 6.98 3.54 -5.42
C SER A 339 5.99 3.51 -6.58
N TYR A 340 6.20 4.40 -7.56
CA TYR A 340 5.39 4.49 -8.77
C TYR A 340 6.21 4.14 -10.00
N ALA A 341 5.66 3.29 -10.87
CA ALA A 341 6.09 3.17 -12.25
C ALA A 341 5.34 4.18 -13.12
N ARG A 342 5.88 4.50 -14.30
CA ARG A 342 5.23 5.41 -15.27
C ARG A 342 3.83 4.95 -15.69
N HIS A 343 3.63 3.66 -15.83
CA HIS A 343 2.36 3.03 -16.20
C HIS A 343 1.40 2.80 -15.02
N GLN A 344 1.76 3.21 -13.80
CA GLN A 344 0.96 3.13 -12.57
C GLN A 344 0.50 1.73 -12.16
N MET A 345 1.07 0.68 -12.74
CA MET A 345 0.83 -0.72 -12.38
C MET A 345 2.02 -1.32 -11.64
N PRO A 346 1.80 -2.36 -10.84
CA PRO A 346 2.89 -3.13 -10.25
C PRO A 346 3.84 -3.69 -11.31
N GLN A 347 5.11 -3.78 -10.97
CA GLN A 347 6.14 -4.41 -11.75
C GLN A 347 6.53 -5.74 -11.11
N LEU A 348 6.10 -6.83 -11.73
CA LEU A 348 6.48 -8.20 -11.38
C LEU A 348 7.26 -8.79 -12.55
N GLY A 349 8.34 -9.50 -12.26
CA GLY A 349 9.12 -10.12 -13.34
C GLY A 349 10.38 -10.82 -12.88
N THR A 350 11.05 -11.44 -13.86
CA THR A 350 12.30 -12.17 -13.68
C THR A 350 13.20 -11.99 -14.90
N ARG A 351 14.51 -12.22 -14.71
CA ARG A 351 15.47 -12.36 -15.82
C ARG A 351 15.69 -13.82 -16.26
N GLY A 352 14.98 -14.79 -15.66
CA GLY A 352 15.15 -16.21 -15.98
C GLY A 352 16.43 -16.83 -15.39
N ASN A 353 17.21 -16.08 -14.60
CA ASN A 353 18.45 -16.54 -13.96
C ASN A 353 18.32 -16.64 -12.43
N GLY A 354 17.10 -16.78 -11.94
CA GLY A 354 16.80 -16.82 -10.51
C GLY A 354 16.67 -15.44 -9.86
N LEU A 355 16.78 -14.32 -10.60
CA LEU A 355 16.47 -12.99 -10.11
C LEU A 355 15.01 -12.62 -10.41
N TRP A 356 14.27 -12.25 -9.36
CA TRP A 356 12.90 -11.75 -9.43
C TRP A 356 12.78 -10.38 -8.80
N TRP A 357 11.76 -9.64 -9.19
CA TRP A 357 11.38 -8.37 -8.55
C TRP A 357 9.88 -8.22 -8.43
N MET A 358 9.47 -7.46 -7.40
CA MET A 358 8.10 -7.03 -7.17
C MET A 358 8.09 -5.63 -6.53
N GLN A 359 7.61 -4.64 -7.26
CA GLN A 359 7.64 -3.24 -6.84
C GLN A 359 6.57 -2.38 -7.52
N ALA A 360 6.59 -1.08 -7.31
CA ALA A 360 5.75 -0.08 -7.99
C ALA A 360 4.25 -0.21 -7.70
N PHE A 361 3.87 -0.52 -6.47
CA PHE A 361 2.47 -0.67 -6.07
C PHE A 361 1.72 0.67 -5.94
N GLY A 362 2.42 1.81 -6.04
CA GLY A 362 1.81 3.14 -5.99
C GLY A 362 1.09 3.44 -4.69
N GLY A 363 -0.05 4.13 -4.78
CA GLY A 363 -0.90 4.48 -3.65
C GLY A 363 -1.89 3.38 -3.24
N HIS A 364 -2.05 2.33 -4.05
CA HIS A 364 -2.90 1.15 -3.80
C HIS A 364 -2.02 -0.04 -3.44
N GLY A 365 -1.57 -0.15 -2.19
CA GLY A 365 -0.49 -1.08 -1.85
C GLY A 365 -0.94 -2.39 -1.22
N THR A 366 -1.90 -2.41 -0.31
CA THR A 366 -2.10 -3.56 0.59
C THR A 366 -2.61 -4.81 -0.15
N ALA A 367 -3.73 -4.74 -0.85
CA ALA A 367 -4.24 -5.88 -1.60
C ALA A 367 -3.37 -6.24 -2.81
N PRO A 368 -2.90 -5.29 -3.65
CA PRO A 368 -1.98 -5.61 -4.75
C PRO A 368 -0.66 -6.25 -4.32
N THR A 369 -0.09 -5.87 -3.17
CA THR A 369 1.14 -6.54 -2.68
C THR A 369 0.88 -7.97 -2.24
N CYS A 370 -0.29 -8.24 -1.66
CA CYS A 370 -0.70 -9.60 -1.32
C CYS A 370 -0.92 -10.44 -2.60
N ALA A 371 -1.65 -9.91 -3.58
CA ALA A 371 -1.83 -10.56 -4.88
C ALA A 371 -0.49 -10.88 -5.57
N ALA A 372 0.43 -9.91 -5.59
CA ALA A 372 1.75 -10.07 -6.17
C ALA A 372 2.59 -11.12 -5.43
N GLY A 373 2.52 -11.13 -4.09
CA GLY A 373 3.19 -12.13 -3.25
C GLY A 373 2.73 -13.54 -3.57
N GLU A 374 1.41 -13.74 -3.74
CA GLU A 374 0.83 -15.03 -4.13
C GLU A 374 1.27 -15.47 -5.53
N LEU A 375 1.20 -14.55 -6.51
CA LEU A 375 1.60 -14.86 -7.89
C LEU A 375 3.08 -15.22 -8.00
N LEU A 376 3.96 -14.55 -7.24
CA LEU A 376 5.37 -14.91 -7.23
C LEU A 376 5.65 -16.18 -6.40
N ALA A 377 4.89 -16.40 -5.32
CA ALA A 377 5.00 -17.65 -4.58
C ALA A 377 4.62 -18.87 -5.44
N ASP A 378 3.53 -18.75 -6.19
CA ASP A 378 3.09 -19.75 -7.17
C ASP A 378 4.15 -19.99 -8.27
N ALA A 379 4.71 -18.91 -8.83
CA ALA A 379 5.75 -19.00 -9.85
C ALA A 379 7.05 -19.64 -9.36
N ILE A 380 7.44 -19.41 -8.10
CA ILE A 380 8.70 -19.92 -7.54
C ILE A 380 8.55 -21.35 -6.98
N ALA A 381 7.37 -21.70 -6.47
CA ALA A 381 7.08 -23.00 -5.90
C ALA A 381 6.63 -24.03 -6.93
N ASP A 382 5.73 -23.61 -7.83
CA ASP A 382 4.90 -24.51 -8.65
C ASP A 382 4.97 -24.15 -10.16
N ASP A 383 5.93 -23.31 -10.57
CA ASP A 383 6.13 -22.82 -11.95
C ASP A 383 4.89 -22.11 -12.55
N GLY A 384 4.07 -21.50 -11.69
CA GLY A 384 2.86 -20.78 -12.08
C GLY A 384 3.16 -19.57 -12.98
N GLU A 385 2.28 -19.30 -13.94
CA GLU A 385 2.49 -18.25 -14.94
C GLU A 385 1.66 -16.98 -14.71
N GLY A 386 0.87 -16.90 -13.63
CA GLY A 386 -0.04 -15.78 -13.34
C GLY A 386 0.66 -14.41 -13.25
N TRP A 387 1.92 -14.37 -12.84
CA TRP A 387 2.75 -13.15 -12.83
C TRP A 387 2.96 -12.53 -14.22
N ARG A 388 2.86 -13.34 -15.31
CA ARG A 388 3.03 -12.89 -16.71
C ARG A 388 1.96 -11.89 -17.13
N GLU A 389 0.84 -11.81 -16.43
CA GLU A 389 -0.17 -10.78 -16.66
C GLU A 389 0.40 -9.34 -16.45
N PHE A 390 1.47 -9.20 -15.68
CA PHE A 390 2.18 -7.95 -15.48
C PHE A 390 3.35 -7.73 -16.44
N ALA A 391 3.76 -8.71 -17.23
CA ALA A 391 4.97 -8.65 -18.06
C ALA A 391 4.93 -7.55 -19.12
N SER A 392 3.73 -7.20 -19.64
CA SER A 392 3.58 -6.11 -20.62
C SER A 392 3.92 -4.72 -20.07
N PHE A 393 3.88 -4.54 -18.76
CA PHE A 393 4.24 -3.27 -18.14
C PHE A 393 5.76 -3.11 -18.03
N GLY A 394 6.49 -4.16 -17.70
CA GLY A 394 7.95 -4.23 -17.70
C GLY A 394 8.66 -3.19 -16.83
N LEU A 395 9.97 -3.12 -16.96
CA LEU A 395 10.82 -2.16 -16.26
C LEU A 395 11.09 -0.93 -17.16
N GLN A 396 10.08 -0.07 -17.31
CA GLN A 396 10.25 1.18 -18.06
C GLN A 396 10.99 2.21 -17.20
N SER A 397 12.04 2.83 -17.78
CA SER A 397 12.79 3.88 -17.07
C SER A 397 11.86 5.02 -16.60
N ALA A 398 11.99 5.40 -15.35
CA ALA A 398 11.31 6.55 -14.76
C ALA A 398 12.01 7.89 -15.02
N TRP A 399 13.07 7.89 -15.83
CA TRP A 399 13.83 9.07 -16.30
C TRP A 399 14.30 10.01 -15.17
N ARG A 400 14.79 9.46 -14.07
CA ARG A 400 15.36 10.31 -13.00
C ARG A 400 16.59 11.09 -13.51
N PRO A 401 16.74 12.39 -13.18
CA PRO A 401 15.89 13.18 -12.26
C PRO A 401 14.68 13.85 -12.93
N PHE A 402 14.60 13.92 -14.25
CA PHE A 402 13.53 14.63 -14.98
C PHE A 402 12.13 14.06 -14.70
N GLY A 403 12.02 12.76 -14.48
CA GLY A 403 10.76 12.12 -14.09
C GLY A 403 10.13 12.68 -12.81
N TYR A 404 10.95 13.09 -11.84
CA TYR A 404 10.46 13.77 -10.63
C TYR A 404 9.81 15.11 -10.96
N LEU A 405 10.46 15.90 -11.80
CA LEU A 405 9.91 17.21 -12.20
C LEU A 405 8.61 17.03 -12.98
N GLY A 406 8.59 16.10 -13.94
CA GLY A 406 7.37 15.78 -14.69
C GLY A 406 6.22 15.33 -13.81
N ALA A 407 6.47 14.42 -12.87
CA ALA A 407 5.47 13.96 -11.92
C ALA A 407 4.93 15.11 -11.03
N GLN A 408 5.81 16.02 -10.57
CA GLN A 408 5.40 17.16 -9.74
C GLN A 408 4.58 18.18 -10.54
N VAL A 409 4.96 18.47 -11.78
CA VAL A 409 4.19 19.38 -12.67
C VAL A 409 2.81 18.78 -12.97
N GLN A 410 2.75 17.51 -13.31
CA GLN A 410 1.48 16.81 -13.54
C GLN A 410 0.60 16.84 -12.28
N TYR A 411 1.18 16.62 -11.10
CA TYR A 411 0.44 16.71 -9.83
C TYR A 411 -0.17 18.10 -9.62
N TRP A 412 0.63 19.18 -9.80
CA TRP A 412 0.13 20.55 -9.63
C TRP A 412 -0.97 20.89 -10.63
N TRP A 413 -0.82 20.42 -11.88
CA TRP A 413 -1.82 20.66 -12.93
C TRP A 413 -3.16 19.97 -12.58
N LEU A 414 -3.12 18.71 -12.15
CA LEU A 414 -4.32 17.96 -11.76
C LEU A 414 -4.97 18.55 -10.49
N GLU A 415 -4.18 18.96 -9.52
CA GLU A 415 -4.68 19.66 -8.33
C GLU A 415 -5.33 21.00 -8.69
N ALA A 416 -4.75 21.75 -9.62
CA ALA A 416 -5.32 23.00 -10.11
C ALA A 416 -6.64 22.77 -10.85
N LYS A 417 -6.74 21.70 -11.65
CA LYS A 417 -7.97 21.29 -12.34
C LYS A 417 -9.09 20.97 -11.34
N ASP A 418 -8.79 20.22 -10.27
CA ASP A 418 -9.76 19.92 -9.22
C ASP A 418 -10.26 21.20 -8.52
N ARG A 419 -9.35 22.13 -8.21
CA ARG A 419 -9.70 23.42 -7.61
C ARG A 419 -10.58 24.25 -8.53
N TRP A 420 -10.26 24.28 -9.82
CA TRP A 420 -11.03 24.97 -10.84
C TRP A 420 -12.44 24.40 -10.96
N LYS A 421 -12.56 23.05 -11.03
CA LYS A 421 -13.87 22.39 -11.06
C LYS A 421 -14.69 22.71 -9.81
N ALA A 422 -14.10 22.63 -8.63
CA ALA A 422 -14.79 22.95 -7.38
C ALA A 422 -15.23 24.42 -7.29
N MET A 423 -14.47 25.37 -7.88
CA MET A 423 -14.87 26.78 -7.94
C MET A 423 -16.03 27.04 -8.91
N LEU A 424 -16.12 26.29 -10.00
CA LEU A 424 -17.23 26.44 -10.96
C LEU A 424 -18.55 25.87 -10.43
N GLU A 425 -18.48 24.94 -9.49
CA GLU A 425 -19.66 24.32 -8.87
C GLU A 425 -20.18 25.09 -7.64
N GLY A 426 -19.48 26.16 -7.21
CA GLY A 426 -19.88 27.11 -6.17
C GLY A 426 -19.78 26.58 -4.78
#